data_f613976fb8f6ff055fca6f542613f96b
#
_entry.id   f613976fb8f6ff055fca6f542613f96b
#
_cell.length_a   1.000
_cell.length_b   1.000
_cell.length_c   1.000
_cell.angle_alpha   90.00
_cell.angle_beta   90.00
_cell.angle_gamma   90.00
#
_symmetry.space_group_name_H-M   'P 1'
#
loop_
_entity.id
_entity.type
_entity.pdbx_description
1 polymer ?
#
loop_
_entity_poly.entity_id
_entity_poly.type
_entity_poly.pdbx_seq_one_letter_code
_entity_poly.pdbx_strand_id
1 'polypeptide(L)'
;MFHVNENYQKLPGSYLFSTIAKKVNAYQEANPDKNIIRLGIGDVTQPLAPAIIEAMHKAVDEMGHAETFHGYAPDLGYEFLRKAIAENDYAARGCEVAADEIFVSDGAKSDSGNIQEIFGQDNKIAVCDPVYPVSYTHLRAHETVL
;
A
#
# COMPACT_ATOMS: atom_id res chain seq x y z
N MET A 1 25.41 25.20 7.37
CA MET A 1 24.11 25.86 7.17
C MET A 1 23.24 24.92 6.38
N PHE A 2 22.04 24.63 6.84
CA PHE A 2 21.12 23.73 6.10
C PHE A 2 20.31 24.55 5.12
N HIS A 3 20.19 24.09 3.91
CA HIS A 3 19.37 24.70 2.86
C HIS A 3 18.13 23.85 2.60
N VAL A 4 16.98 24.49 2.50
CA VAL A 4 15.73 23.84 2.11
C VAL A 4 15.77 23.51 0.62
N ASN A 5 15.29 22.36 0.24
CA ASN A 5 15.14 22.00 -1.17
C ASN A 5 14.06 22.89 -1.80
N GLU A 6 14.47 23.81 -2.65
CA GLU A 6 13.59 24.79 -3.30
C GLU A 6 12.50 24.16 -4.18
N ASN A 7 12.68 22.90 -4.60
CA ASN A 7 11.65 22.20 -5.37
C ASN A 7 10.37 21.96 -4.57
N TYR A 8 10.45 21.91 -3.21
CA TYR A 8 9.24 21.83 -2.38
C TYR A 8 8.36 23.08 -2.50
N GLN A 9 8.93 24.24 -2.82
CA GLN A 9 8.17 25.46 -3.03
C GLN A 9 7.37 25.47 -4.34
N LYS A 10 7.74 24.58 -5.28
CA LYS A 10 7.07 24.42 -6.58
C LYS A 10 5.92 23.42 -6.55
N LEU A 11 5.79 22.67 -5.44
CA LEU A 11 4.71 21.70 -5.29
C LEU A 11 3.36 22.40 -5.11
N PRO A 12 2.26 21.82 -5.64
CA PRO A 12 0.92 22.30 -5.35
C PRO A 12 0.69 22.33 -3.84
N GLY A 13 0.12 23.42 -3.31
CA GLY A 13 -0.09 23.62 -1.87
C GLY A 13 -1.07 22.66 -1.21
N SER A 14 -1.66 21.73 -1.96
CA SER A 14 -2.61 20.75 -1.45
C SER A 14 -2.63 19.49 -2.32
N TYR A 15 -2.65 18.34 -1.65
CA TYR A 15 -2.89 17.05 -2.28
C TYR A 15 -4.37 16.93 -2.73
N LEU A 16 -4.61 16.26 -3.86
CA LEU A 16 -5.94 16.14 -4.46
C LEU A 16 -7.03 15.72 -3.46
N PHE A 17 -6.77 14.69 -2.66
CA PHE A 17 -7.77 14.17 -1.72
C PHE A 17 -8.09 15.15 -0.59
N SER A 18 -7.12 15.90 -0.09
CA SER A 18 -7.37 16.94 0.92
C SER A 18 -8.20 18.10 0.35
N THR A 19 -8.00 18.44 -0.92
CA THR A 19 -8.83 19.44 -1.61
C THR A 19 -10.26 18.94 -1.79
N ILE A 20 -10.44 17.68 -2.18
CA ILE A 20 -11.78 17.07 -2.31
C ILE A 20 -12.47 17.03 -0.94
N ALA A 21 -11.77 16.60 0.12
CA ALA A 21 -12.32 16.55 1.47
C ALA A 21 -12.84 17.93 1.93
N LYS A 22 -12.06 18.99 1.70
CA LYS A 22 -12.48 20.37 2.01
C LYS A 22 -13.74 20.77 1.25
N LYS A 23 -13.83 20.46 -0.05
CA LYS A 23 -15.02 20.76 -0.87
C LYS A 23 -16.24 19.98 -0.40
N VAL A 24 -16.09 18.70 -0.06
CA VAL A 24 -17.18 17.87 0.45
C VAL A 24 -17.69 18.40 1.79
N ASN A 25 -16.80 18.77 2.71
CA ASN A 25 -17.19 19.31 4.00
C ASN A 25 -17.93 20.66 3.84
N ALA A 26 -17.41 21.57 3.03
CA ALA A 26 -18.08 22.84 2.75
C ALA A 26 -19.46 22.65 2.11
N TYR A 27 -19.61 21.67 1.21
CA TYR A 27 -20.90 21.34 0.62
C TYR A 27 -21.87 20.78 1.66
N GLN A 28 -21.41 19.88 2.55
CA GLN A 28 -22.23 19.31 3.61
C GLN A 28 -22.70 20.36 4.62
N GLU A 29 -21.82 21.29 4.98
CA GLU A 29 -22.14 22.42 5.85
C GLU A 29 -23.21 23.33 5.23
N ALA A 30 -23.10 23.60 3.93
CA ALA A 30 -24.08 24.41 3.21
C ALA A 30 -25.41 23.66 2.93
N ASN A 31 -25.41 22.33 3.00
CA ASN A 31 -26.56 21.48 2.67
C ASN A 31 -26.71 20.35 3.71
N PRO A 32 -27.07 20.67 4.96
CA PRO A 32 -27.12 19.68 6.06
C PRO A 32 -28.09 18.53 5.82
N ASP A 33 -29.17 18.80 5.08
CA ASP A 33 -30.22 17.80 4.79
C ASP A 33 -29.87 16.86 3.61
N LYS A 34 -28.73 17.07 2.95
CA LYS A 34 -28.34 16.25 1.82
C LYS A 34 -27.43 15.10 2.27
N ASN A 35 -27.76 13.90 1.82
CA ASN A 35 -26.88 12.74 1.99
C ASN A 35 -25.87 12.67 0.84
N ILE A 36 -24.58 12.77 1.17
CA ILE A 36 -23.49 12.71 0.18
C ILE A 36 -23.04 11.27 0.00
N ILE A 37 -23.16 10.75 -1.21
CA ILE A 37 -22.58 9.47 -1.60
C ILE A 37 -21.14 9.70 -2.05
N ARG A 38 -20.18 9.16 -1.30
CA ARG A 38 -18.74 9.32 -1.56
C ARG A 38 -18.23 8.18 -2.42
N LEU A 39 -17.88 8.45 -3.66
CA LEU A 39 -17.34 7.49 -4.63
C LEU A 39 -15.90 7.80 -5.04
N GLY A 40 -15.24 8.71 -4.32
CA GLY A 40 -13.93 9.25 -4.72
C GLY A 40 -12.73 8.40 -4.29
N ILE A 41 -12.88 7.53 -3.31
CA ILE A 41 -11.80 6.69 -2.78
C ILE A 41 -12.34 5.30 -2.53
N GLY A 42 -11.62 4.28 -3.03
CA GLY A 42 -11.84 2.89 -2.60
C GLY A 42 -11.29 2.71 -1.19
N ASP A 43 -12.18 2.52 -0.23
CA ASP A 43 -11.82 2.36 1.18
C ASP A 43 -12.49 1.12 1.76
N VAL A 44 -11.91 0.59 2.82
CA VAL A 44 -12.49 -0.50 3.59
C VAL A 44 -13.66 0.04 4.40
N THR A 45 -14.87 -0.44 4.12
CA THR A 45 -16.12 0.02 4.73
C THR A 45 -16.69 -0.94 5.76
N GLN A 46 -16.12 -2.14 5.85
CA GLN A 46 -16.57 -3.17 6.77
C GLN A 46 -15.56 -3.39 7.90
N PRO A 47 -16.01 -3.68 9.12
CA PRO A 47 -15.10 -4.06 10.20
C PRO A 47 -14.40 -5.39 9.90
N LEU A 48 -13.28 -5.63 10.59
CA LEU A 48 -12.56 -6.89 10.49
C LEU A 48 -13.45 -8.07 10.91
N ALA A 49 -13.30 -9.18 10.21
CA ALA A 49 -13.98 -10.43 10.61
C ALA A 49 -13.51 -10.90 11.99
N PRO A 50 -14.38 -11.52 12.80
CA PRO A 50 -14.02 -12.00 14.14
C PRO A 50 -12.78 -12.90 14.16
N ALA A 51 -12.62 -13.78 13.20
CA ALA A 51 -11.45 -14.65 13.07
C ALA A 51 -10.13 -13.87 12.91
N ILE A 52 -10.14 -12.74 12.22
CA ILE A 52 -8.95 -11.89 12.07
C ILE A 52 -8.63 -11.21 13.40
N ILE A 53 -9.64 -10.70 14.10
CA ILE A 53 -9.45 -10.09 15.42
C ILE A 53 -8.87 -11.10 16.40
N GLU A 54 -9.39 -12.32 16.42
CA GLU A 54 -8.87 -13.40 17.27
C GLU A 54 -7.41 -13.74 16.94
N ALA A 55 -7.06 -13.83 15.66
CA ALA A 55 -5.70 -14.09 15.23
C ALA A 55 -4.74 -12.96 15.64
N MET A 56 -5.18 -11.70 15.54
CA MET A 56 -4.39 -10.55 16.01
C MET A 56 -4.16 -10.57 17.51
N HIS A 57 -5.17 -10.93 18.31
CA HIS A 57 -4.99 -11.09 19.76
C HIS A 57 -3.99 -12.18 20.10
N LYS A 58 -4.06 -13.34 19.44
CA LYS A 58 -3.07 -14.42 19.63
C LYS A 58 -1.65 -13.97 19.26
N ALA A 59 -1.50 -13.24 18.15
CA ALA A 59 -0.19 -12.73 17.75
C ALA A 59 0.39 -11.72 18.78
N VAL A 60 -0.45 -10.90 19.38
CA VAL A 60 -0.02 -10.00 20.45
C VAL A 60 0.39 -10.78 21.71
N ASP A 61 -0.37 -11.82 22.10
CA ASP A 61 -0.03 -12.67 23.23
C ASP A 61 1.31 -13.40 23.02
N GLU A 62 1.56 -13.91 21.81
CA GLU A 62 2.86 -14.52 21.43
C GLU A 62 4.04 -13.57 21.64
N MET A 63 3.87 -12.29 21.36
CA MET A 63 4.91 -11.28 21.57
C MET A 63 5.21 -11.01 23.05
N GLY A 64 4.33 -11.42 23.96
CA GLY A 64 4.49 -11.31 25.41
C GLY A 64 5.36 -12.38 26.05
N HIS A 65 5.74 -13.44 25.34
CA HIS A 65 6.46 -14.59 25.86
C HIS A 65 7.78 -14.79 25.11
N ALA A 66 8.87 -15.02 25.85
CA ALA A 66 10.20 -15.15 25.26
C ALA A 66 10.30 -16.32 24.24
N GLU A 67 9.54 -17.39 24.48
CA GLU A 67 9.54 -18.61 23.67
C GLU A 67 8.85 -18.43 22.31
N THR A 68 7.91 -17.46 22.22
CA THR A 68 7.09 -17.21 21.04
C THR A 68 7.32 -15.81 20.45
N PHE A 69 8.20 -15.05 21.06
CA PHE A 69 8.55 -13.71 20.57
C PHE A 69 9.14 -13.75 19.16
N HIS A 70 8.60 -12.93 18.30
CA HIS A 70 9.06 -12.76 16.93
C HIS A 70 9.88 -11.47 16.82
N GLY A 71 11.19 -11.62 16.57
CA GLY A 71 12.09 -10.50 16.26
C GLY A 71 12.09 -10.17 14.77
N TYR A 72 13.26 -9.79 14.23
CA TYR A 72 13.42 -9.58 12.79
C TYR A 72 13.08 -10.84 12.01
N ALA A 73 12.22 -10.70 11.01
CA ALA A 73 11.96 -11.77 10.06
C ALA A 73 13.19 -11.99 9.15
N PRO A 74 13.32 -13.19 8.53
CA PRO A 74 14.20 -13.37 7.38
C PRO A 74 13.88 -12.38 6.25
N ASP A 75 14.83 -12.09 5.38
CA ASP A 75 14.69 -11.08 4.30
C ASP A 75 13.47 -11.28 3.40
N LEU A 76 13.09 -12.53 3.15
CA LEU A 76 11.89 -12.88 2.39
C LEU A 76 10.59 -12.82 3.22
N GLY A 77 10.68 -12.64 4.52
CA GLY A 77 9.57 -12.80 5.46
C GLY A 77 9.50 -14.21 6.06
N TYR A 78 8.67 -14.39 7.07
CA TYR A 78 8.52 -15.68 7.76
C TYR A 78 8.03 -16.78 6.82
N GLU A 79 8.66 -17.95 6.91
CA GLU A 79 8.38 -19.09 6.04
C GLU A 79 6.93 -19.57 6.15
N PHE A 80 6.36 -19.58 7.36
CA PHE A 80 4.96 -20.00 7.56
C PHE A 80 3.98 -19.11 6.78
N LEU A 81 4.24 -17.80 6.71
CA LEU A 81 3.40 -16.86 5.98
C LEU A 81 3.57 -17.07 4.47
N ARG A 82 4.81 -17.21 4.00
CA ARG A 82 5.09 -17.44 2.58
C ARG A 82 4.48 -18.75 2.08
N LYS A 83 4.53 -19.83 2.88
CA LYS A 83 3.86 -21.10 2.58
C LYS A 83 2.34 -20.93 2.53
N ALA A 84 1.76 -20.24 3.52
CA ALA A 84 0.33 -19.99 3.53
C ALA A 84 -0.14 -19.18 2.30
N ILE A 85 0.64 -18.20 1.86
CA ILE A 85 0.37 -17.44 0.63
C ILE A 85 0.46 -18.35 -0.60
N ALA A 86 1.53 -19.15 -0.72
CA ALA A 86 1.71 -20.08 -1.83
C ALA A 86 0.53 -21.05 -1.96
N GLU A 87 0.09 -21.62 -0.85
CA GLU A 87 -0.99 -22.61 -0.81
C GLU A 87 -2.38 -22.00 -1.04
N ASN A 88 -2.70 -20.92 -0.31
CA ASN A 88 -4.07 -20.39 -0.26
C ASN A 88 -4.34 -19.33 -1.33
N ASP A 89 -3.33 -18.55 -1.74
CA ASP A 89 -3.53 -17.50 -2.73
C ASP A 89 -3.16 -17.95 -4.15
N TYR A 90 -2.19 -18.84 -4.31
CA TYR A 90 -1.73 -19.30 -5.63
C TYR A 90 -2.22 -20.69 -5.97
N ALA A 91 -1.83 -21.71 -5.21
CA ALA A 91 -2.19 -23.10 -5.52
C ALA A 91 -3.71 -23.32 -5.54
N ALA A 92 -4.45 -22.68 -4.62
CA ALA A 92 -5.92 -22.73 -4.62
C ALA A 92 -6.57 -22.14 -5.89
N ARG A 93 -5.82 -21.33 -6.67
CA ARG A 93 -6.25 -20.77 -7.97
C ARG A 93 -5.59 -21.44 -9.18
N GLY A 94 -4.91 -22.55 -8.97
CA GLY A 94 -4.25 -23.32 -10.03
C GLY A 94 -2.93 -22.73 -10.50
N CYS A 95 -2.31 -21.83 -9.71
CA CYS A 95 -0.98 -21.29 -9.96
C CYS A 95 0.04 -21.96 -9.04
N GLU A 96 1.12 -22.47 -9.59
CA GLU A 96 2.23 -23.01 -8.79
C GLU A 96 3.26 -21.92 -8.56
N VAL A 97 3.43 -21.53 -7.30
CA VAL A 97 4.45 -20.57 -6.85
C VAL A 97 5.11 -21.17 -5.62
N ALA A 98 6.44 -21.27 -5.62
CA ALA A 98 7.17 -21.77 -4.48
C ALA A 98 7.28 -20.70 -3.38
N ALA A 99 7.41 -21.12 -2.13
CA ALA A 99 7.51 -20.19 -1.00
C ALA A 99 8.77 -19.30 -1.04
N ASP A 100 9.80 -19.69 -1.74
CA ASP A 100 11.03 -18.92 -1.95
C ASP A 100 10.94 -17.90 -3.10
N GLU A 101 9.86 -17.95 -3.87
CA GLU A 101 9.52 -16.93 -4.86
C GLU A 101 8.64 -15.81 -4.28
N ILE A 102 8.27 -15.90 -3.00
CA ILE A 102 7.40 -14.93 -2.31
C ILE A 102 8.24 -14.04 -1.39
N PHE A 103 8.13 -12.75 -1.59
CA PHE A 103 8.75 -11.69 -0.81
C PHE A 103 7.68 -10.91 -0.06
N VAL A 104 7.72 -10.93 1.27
CA VAL A 104 6.77 -10.19 2.11
C VAL A 104 7.27 -8.78 2.32
N SER A 105 6.44 -7.80 2.01
CA SER A 105 6.74 -6.38 2.18
C SER A 105 5.72 -5.69 3.08
N ASP A 106 5.92 -4.41 3.33
CA ASP A 106 4.99 -3.55 4.08
C ASP A 106 3.86 -2.99 3.21
N GLY A 107 3.73 -3.43 1.98
CA GLY A 107 2.60 -3.14 1.12
C GLY A 107 2.95 -2.75 -0.32
N ALA A 108 1.95 -2.74 -1.17
CA ALA A 108 2.06 -2.54 -2.61
C ALA A 108 2.75 -1.22 -3.04
N LYS A 109 2.73 -0.18 -2.21
CA LYS A 109 3.45 1.06 -2.51
C LYS A 109 4.95 0.87 -2.47
N SER A 110 5.45 0.18 -1.45
CA SER A 110 6.87 -0.15 -1.32
C SER A 110 7.30 -1.06 -2.47
N ASP A 111 6.49 -2.06 -2.81
CA ASP A 111 6.77 -2.95 -3.93
C ASP A 111 6.83 -2.18 -5.25
N SER A 112 5.86 -1.32 -5.52
CA SER A 112 5.83 -0.49 -6.74
C SER A 112 7.01 0.49 -6.81
N GLY A 113 7.48 0.98 -5.67
CA GLY A 113 8.66 1.84 -5.60
C GLY A 113 9.97 1.08 -5.82
N ASN A 114 10.12 -0.05 -5.14
CA ASN A 114 11.38 -0.77 -5.08
C ASN A 114 11.63 -1.67 -6.28
N ILE A 115 10.58 -2.28 -6.86
CA ILE A 115 10.72 -3.20 -8.00
C ILE A 115 11.40 -2.54 -9.22
N GLN A 116 11.30 -1.23 -9.34
CA GLN A 116 11.90 -0.49 -10.42
C GLN A 116 13.44 -0.57 -10.40
N GLU A 117 14.03 -0.71 -9.22
CA GLU A 117 15.49 -0.76 -9.06
C GLU A 117 16.14 -2.04 -9.62
N ILE A 118 15.33 -3.09 -9.83
CA ILE A 118 15.80 -4.31 -10.50
C ILE A 118 15.85 -4.17 -12.04
N PHE A 119 15.29 -3.12 -12.60
CA PHE A 119 15.26 -2.91 -14.03
C PHE A 119 16.13 -1.73 -14.44
N GLY A 120 16.74 -1.80 -15.62
CA GLY A 120 17.52 -0.70 -16.19
C GLY A 120 16.60 0.51 -16.52
N GLN A 121 17.18 1.71 -16.54
CA GLN A 121 16.46 2.97 -16.76
C GLN A 121 15.92 3.14 -18.19
N ASP A 122 16.33 2.29 -19.13
CA ASP A 122 15.89 2.29 -20.52
C ASP A 122 14.62 1.46 -20.75
N ASN A 123 14.09 0.81 -19.71
CA ASN A 123 12.85 0.06 -19.80
C ASN A 123 11.64 0.99 -19.94
N LYS A 124 10.67 0.53 -20.72
CA LYS A 124 9.37 1.20 -20.85
C LYS A 124 8.35 0.54 -19.93
N ILE A 125 7.74 1.33 -19.07
CA ILE A 125 6.74 0.86 -18.12
C ILE A 125 5.37 1.33 -18.58
N ALA A 126 4.44 0.39 -18.75
CA ALA A 126 3.04 0.70 -19.05
C ALA A 126 2.24 0.82 -17.76
N VAL A 127 1.47 1.87 -17.62
CA VAL A 127 0.59 2.14 -16.47
C VAL A 127 -0.82 2.35 -16.99
N CYS A 128 -1.81 1.78 -16.27
CA CYS A 128 -3.21 2.00 -16.60
C CYS A 128 -3.60 3.48 -16.36
N ASP A 129 -4.50 4.00 -17.17
CA ASP A 129 -5.12 5.30 -16.93
C ASP A 129 -6.65 5.11 -16.92
N PRO A 130 -7.35 5.43 -15.83
CA PRO A 130 -6.85 6.04 -14.57
C PRO A 130 -6.08 5.05 -13.69
N VAL A 131 -5.13 5.58 -12.90
CA VAL A 131 -4.31 4.83 -11.95
C VAL A 131 -4.23 5.58 -10.62
N TYR A 132 -3.91 4.86 -9.56
CA TYR A 132 -3.65 5.47 -8.26
C TYR A 132 -2.45 6.46 -8.36
N PRO A 133 -2.61 7.72 -7.95
CA PRO A 133 -1.61 8.77 -8.20
C PRO A 133 -0.21 8.45 -7.70
N VAL A 134 -0.10 7.71 -6.59
CA VAL A 134 1.21 7.34 -6.00
C VAL A 134 1.99 6.40 -6.92
N SER A 135 1.33 5.45 -7.59
CA SER A 135 1.99 4.56 -8.56
C SER A 135 2.62 5.36 -9.68
N TYR A 136 1.89 6.34 -10.21
CA TYR A 136 2.40 7.23 -11.26
C TYR A 136 3.56 8.11 -10.78
N THR A 137 3.51 8.60 -9.53
CA THR A 137 4.58 9.41 -8.96
C THR A 137 5.86 8.60 -8.76
N HIS A 138 5.75 7.36 -8.27
CA HIS A 138 6.90 6.46 -8.10
C HIS A 138 7.55 6.15 -9.44
N LEU A 139 6.76 5.80 -10.45
CA LEU A 139 7.25 5.47 -11.78
C LEU A 139 7.95 6.66 -12.44
N ARG A 140 7.40 7.88 -12.32
CA ARG A 140 8.00 9.10 -12.88
C ARG A 140 9.29 9.55 -12.21
N ALA A 141 9.52 9.19 -10.96
CA ALA A 141 10.75 9.57 -10.27
C ALA A 141 12.00 8.95 -10.92
N HIS A 142 11.82 7.87 -11.69
CA HIS A 142 12.86 7.13 -12.40
C HIS A 142 12.78 7.25 -13.94
N GLU A 143 11.79 7.99 -14.47
CA GLU A 143 11.62 8.13 -15.92
C GLU A 143 12.23 9.41 -16.50
N THR A 144 12.97 9.23 -17.56
CA THR A 144 13.02 10.18 -18.67
C THR A 144 11.65 10.13 -19.36
N VAL A 145 10.91 11.23 -19.22
CA VAL A 145 9.57 11.43 -19.77
C VAL A 145 9.43 10.94 -21.21
N LEU A 146 8.43 10.13 -21.45
CA LEU A 146 7.80 10.03 -22.77
C LEU A 146 6.57 10.93 -22.83
#